data_72dc589cad07ad93514535a57b758dcf
#
_entry.id   72dc589cad07ad93514535a57b758dcf
#
_cell.length_a   1.000
_cell.length_b   1.000
_cell.length_c   1.000
_cell.angle_alpha   90.00
_cell.angle_beta   90.00
_cell.angle_gamma   90.00
#
_symmetry.space_group_name_H-M   'P 1'
#
loop_
_entity.id
_entity.type
_entity.pdbx_description
1 polymer ?
#
loop_
_entity_poly.entity_id
_entity_poly.type
_entity_poly.pdbx_seq_one_letter_code
_entity_poly.pdbx_strand_id
1 'polypeptide(L)'
;REITFTSGGSEADNQAIFSAARLGERKGKKHIISTTFEHHAVLHTLEKLKKQGFEIELLDVHSNGIVTPEQVAAAIRPDTCLVTIMYANNEVGTIQPIPEIGAVCKEKGVLFHTDAVQAAGHVHINVKEQNIDMLSLSGHKFHGPKGVGVLYAKRTVRLENLIAGG
;
A
#
# COMPACT_ATOMS: atom_id res chain seq x y z
N ARG A 1 -15.90 -6.01 8.86
CA ARG A 1 -16.05 -5.06 7.73
C ARG A 1 -14.75 -5.00 6.98
N GLU A 2 -14.82 -4.76 5.66
CA GLU A 2 -13.63 -4.62 4.80
C GLU A 2 -13.41 -3.17 4.36
N ILE A 3 -14.36 -2.29 4.65
CA ILE A 3 -14.33 -0.87 4.30
C ILE A 3 -14.30 -0.03 5.57
N THR A 4 -13.32 0.87 5.64
CA THR A 4 -13.18 1.88 6.69
C THR A 4 -13.16 3.26 6.04
N PHE A 5 -14.02 4.16 6.47
CA PHE A 5 -13.98 5.55 6.05
C PHE A 5 -12.88 6.30 6.78
N THR A 6 -12.18 7.15 6.04
CA THR A 6 -11.09 8.01 6.53
C THR A 6 -11.32 9.44 6.09
N SER A 7 -10.50 10.37 6.58
CA SER A 7 -10.56 11.78 6.17
C SER A 7 -9.95 12.04 4.78
N GLY A 8 -9.27 11.03 4.19
CA GLY A 8 -8.63 11.11 2.89
C GLY A 8 -7.65 9.99 2.65
N GLY A 9 -6.99 10.01 1.48
CA GLY A 9 -6.01 9.01 1.09
C GLY A 9 -4.83 8.91 2.05
N SER A 10 -4.31 10.04 2.52
CA SER A 10 -3.16 10.05 3.44
C SER A 10 -3.44 9.33 4.77
N GLU A 11 -4.63 9.47 5.33
CA GLU A 11 -5.03 8.71 6.52
C GLU A 11 -5.18 7.23 6.19
N ALA A 12 -5.77 6.90 5.04
CA ALA A 12 -5.93 5.52 4.59
C ALA A 12 -4.56 4.84 4.41
N ASP A 13 -3.59 5.49 3.74
CA ASP A 13 -2.22 4.98 3.57
C ASP A 13 -1.53 4.76 4.91
N ASN A 14 -1.59 5.76 5.79
CA ASN A 14 -0.97 5.66 7.11
C ASN A 14 -1.55 4.48 7.89
N GLN A 15 -2.89 4.34 7.92
CA GLN A 15 -3.55 3.25 8.64
C GLN A 15 -3.20 1.89 8.07
N ALA A 16 -3.17 1.74 6.73
CA ALA A 16 -2.78 0.49 6.08
C ALA A 16 -1.36 0.08 6.45
N ILE A 17 -0.40 1.00 6.26
CA ILE A 17 1.03 0.74 6.44
C ILE A 17 1.34 0.46 7.93
N PHE A 18 0.84 1.28 8.87
CA PHE A 18 1.04 1.04 10.30
C PHE A 18 0.42 -0.28 10.75
N SER A 19 -0.79 -0.62 10.25
CA SER A 19 -1.44 -1.89 10.59
C SER A 19 -0.62 -3.09 10.13
N ALA A 20 -0.14 -3.08 8.87
CA ALA A 20 0.70 -4.14 8.33
C ALA A 20 2.03 -4.26 9.10
N ALA A 21 2.67 -3.13 9.41
CA ALA A 21 3.90 -3.10 10.20
C ALA A 21 3.70 -3.73 11.59
N ARG A 22 2.63 -3.38 12.30
CA ARG A 22 2.32 -3.98 13.61
C ARG A 22 2.02 -5.47 13.53
N LEU A 23 1.30 -5.91 12.50
CA LEU A 23 1.07 -7.34 12.26
C LEU A 23 2.38 -8.09 11.99
N GLY A 24 3.28 -7.46 11.22
CA GLY A 24 4.61 -7.99 10.94
C GLY A 24 5.47 -8.09 12.20
N GLU A 25 5.53 -7.02 12.99
CA GLU A 25 6.33 -6.95 14.23
C GLU A 25 5.94 -8.05 15.22
N ARG A 26 4.63 -8.34 15.37
CA ARG A 26 4.14 -9.46 16.20
C ARG A 26 4.63 -10.84 15.73
N LYS A 27 5.06 -10.94 14.47
CA LYS A 27 5.60 -12.15 13.86
C LYS A 27 7.13 -12.11 13.69
N GLY A 28 7.79 -11.09 14.26
CA GLY A 28 9.24 -10.88 14.11
C GLY A 28 9.67 -10.43 12.71
N LYS A 29 8.72 -9.89 11.91
CA LYS A 29 8.99 -9.41 10.56
C LYS A 29 9.02 -7.87 10.54
N LYS A 30 10.12 -7.31 10.09
CA LYS A 30 10.35 -5.85 10.10
C LYS A 30 10.89 -5.30 8.77
N HIS A 31 10.75 -6.04 7.68
CA HIS A 31 11.14 -5.57 6.35
C HIS A 31 9.90 -5.16 5.54
N ILE A 32 9.98 -3.99 4.92
CA ILE A 32 8.92 -3.41 4.07
C ILE A 32 9.53 -2.97 2.75
N ILE A 33 8.88 -3.36 1.66
CA ILE A 33 9.26 -2.99 0.30
C ILE A 33 8.29 -1.92 -0.22
N SER A 34 8.84 -0.89 -0.84
CA SER A 34 8.09 0.18 -1.51
C SER A 34 8.86 0.68 -2.74
N THR A 35 8.48 1.82 -3.30
CA THR A 35 9.21 2.44 -4.40
C THR A 35 9.66 3.86 -4.04
N THR A 36 10.66 4.36 -4.78
CA THR A 36 11.07 5.78 -4.68
C THR A 36 10.02 6.75 -5.26
N PHE A 37 8.97 6.23 -5.82
CA PHE A 37 7.99 6.87 -6.69
C PHE A 37 6.62 7.10 -5.99
N GLU A 38 6.54 6.81 -4.70
CA GLU A 38 5.33 6.90 -3.91
C GLU A 38 4.94 8.35 -3.56
N HIS A 39 3.65 8.53 -3.25
CA HIS A 39 3.18 9.77 -2.64
C HIS A 39 3.84 9.98 -1.25
N HIS A 40 4.04 11.25 -0.86
CA HIS A 40 4.67 11.60 0.43
C HIS A 40 3.95 11.01 1.64
N ALA A 41 2.64 10.76 1.57
CA ALA A 41 1.90 10.09 2.64
C ALA A 41 2.45 8.68 2.94
N VAL A 42 2.89 7.96 1.90
CA VAL A 42 3.54 6.66 2.03
C VAL A 42 4.97 6.83 2.50
N LEU A 43 5.78 7.64 1.79
CA LEU A 43 7.21 7.81 2.10
C LEU A 43 7.47 8.29 3.53
N HIS A 44 6.74 9.33 4.00
CA HIS A 44 6.91 9.84 5.36
C HIS A 44 6.45 8.82 6.42
N THR A 45 5.47 7.98 6.11
CA THR A 45 5.05 6.90 7.00
C THR A 45 6.14 5.83 7.10
N LEU A 46 6.77 5.47 5.99
CA LEU A 46 7.89 4.53 5.95
C LEU A 46 9.11 5.09 6.72
N GLU A 47 9.40 6.38 6.59
CA GLU A 47 10.46 7.02 7.39
C GLU A 47 10.21 6.95 8.90
N LYS A 48 8.95 7.12 9.34
CA LYS A 48 8.58 6.94 10.76
C LYS A 48 8.82 5.50 11.21
N LEU A 49 8.47 4.51 10.39
CA LEU A 49 8.70 3.10 10.69
C LEU A 49 10.20 2.76 10.72
N LYS A 50 10.99 3.33 9.83
CA LYS A 50 12.45 3.20 9.83
C LYS A 50 13.05 3.64 11.18
N LYS A 51 12.58 4.78 11.72
CA LYS A 51 12.99 5.25 13.07
C LYS A 51 12.53 4.31 14.20
N GLN A 52 11.55 3.45 13.97
CA GLN A 52 11.07 2.42 14.89
C GLN A 52 11.75 1.05 14.69
N GLY A 53 12.80 0.99 13.86
CA GLY A 53 13.59 -0.22 13.64
C GLY A 53 13.08 -1.13 12.52
N PHE A 54 12.21 -0.63 11.65
CA PHE A 54 11.88 -1.33 10.40
C PHE A 54 12.95 -1.08 9.35
N GLU A 55 13.24 -2.09 8.57
CA GLU A 55 14.06 -1.96 7.36
C GLU A 55 13.15 -1.65 6.18
N ILE A 56 13.42 -0.53 5.51
CA ILE A 56 12.65 -0.06 4.36
C ILE A 56 13.52 -0.20 3.12
N GLU A 57 13.08 -1.01 2.18
CA GLU A 57 13.69 -1.15 0.86
C GLU A 57 12.84 -0.39 -0.17
N LEU A 58 13.45 0.60 -0.81
CA LEU A 58 12.82 1.39 -1.87
C LEU A 58 13.37 0.93 -3.23
N LEU A 59 12.51 0.35 -4.03
CA LEU A 59 12.83 -0.07 -5.38
C LEU A 59 12.83 1.13 -6.32
N ASP A 60 13.85 1.22 -7.15
CA ASP A 60 13.90 2.20 -8.23
C ASP A 60 12.96 1.79 -9.36
N VAL A 61 12.27 2.76 -9.93
CA VAL A 61 11.49 2.57 -11.15
C VAL A 61 12.41 2.69 -12.36
N HIS A 62 12.09 1.95 -13.43
CA HIS A 62 12.79 2.09 -14.70
C HIS A 62 12.51 3.43 -15.39
N SER A 63 13.18 3.71 -16.50
CA SER A 63 12.99 4.97 -17.25
C SER A 63 11.55 5.23 -17.70
N ASN A 64 10.74 4.18 -17.79
CA ASN A 64 9.30 4.24 -18.07
C ASN A 64 8.44 4.43 -16.81
N GLY A 65 9.05 4.58 -15.62
CA GLY A 65 8.33 4.75 -14.36
C GLY A 65 7.68 3.48 -13.81
N ILE A 66 8.09 2.29 -14.26
CA ILE A 66 7.52 0.99 -13.85
C ILE A 66 8.50 0.24 -12.96
N VAL A 67 8.01 -0.32 -11.85
CA VAL A 67 8.67 -1.38 -11.10
C VAL A 67 8.17 -2.73 -11.60
N THR A 68 9.07 -3.68 -11.84
CA THR A 68 8.67 -4.99 -12.37
C THR A 68 8.30 -5.98 -11.27
N PRO A 69 7.41 -6.95 -11.55
CA PRO A 69 7.11 -8.04 -10.61
C PRO A 69 8.36 -8.82 -10.20
N GLU A 70 9.33 -8.97 -11.11
CA GLU A 70 10.62 -9.66 -10.86
C GLU A 70 11.47 -8.89 -9.83
N GLN A 71 11.51 -7.55 -9.90
CA GLN A 71 12.18 -6.74 -8.87
C GLN A 71 11.55 -6.96 -7.51
N VAL A 72 10.21 -6.96 -7.43
CA VAL A 72 9.49 -7.20 -6.19
C VAL A 72 9.76 -8.61 -5.66
N ALA A 73 9.70 -9.62 -6.53
CA ALA A 73 9.97 -11.01 -6.16
C ALA A 73 11.39 -11.21 -5.61
N ALA A 74 12.39 -10.54 -6.21
CA ALA A 74 13.79 -10.61 -5.79
C ALA A 74 14.03 -9.90 -4.45
N ALA A 75 13.29 -8.83 -4.15
CA ALA A 75 13.40 -8.06 -2.91
C ALA A 75 12.72 -8.74 -1.71
N ILE A 76 11.71 -9.61 -1.93
CA ILE A 76 10.98 -10.28 -0.86
C ILE A 76 11.89 -11.26 -0.12
N ARG A 77 11.97 -11.08 1.20
CA ARG A 77 12.74 -11.88 2.15
C ARG A 77 11.80 -12.60 3.13
N PRO A 78 12.30 -13.60 3.92
CA PRO A 78 11.49 -14.27 4.94
C PRO A 78 10.90 -13.34 6.00
N ASP A 79 11.57 -12.21 6.28
CA ASP A 79 11.16 -11.17 7.25
C ASP A 79 10.39 -10.02 6.62
N THR A 80 10.04 -10.08 5.33
CA THR A 80 9.17 -9.09 4.67
C THR A 80 7.75 -9.22 5.18
N CYS A 81 7.16 -8.11 5.66
CA CYS A 81 5.79 -8.07 6.16
C CYS A 81 4.82 -7.32 5.25
N LEU A 82 5.32 -6.43 4.41
CA LEU A 82 4.51 -5.59 3.53
C LEU A 82 5.25 -5.27 2.24
N VAL A 83 4.51 -5.31 1.14
CA VAL A 83 4.83 -4.62 -0.10
C VAL A 83 3.78 -3.51 -0.28
N THR A 84 4.22 -2.26 -0.46
CA THR A 84 3.34 -1.12 -0.69
C THR A 84 3.81 -0.36 -1.93
N ILE A 85 3.00 -0.38 -2.98
CA ILE A 85 3.31 0.22 -4.28
C ILE A 85 2.07 0.93 -4.80
N MET A 86 2.19 2.20 -5.17
CA MET A 86 1.08 2.96 -5.71
C MET A 86 0.56 2.36 -7.02
N TYR A 87 -0.75 2.48 -7.24
CA TYR A 87 -1.39 1.93 -8.43
C TYR A 87 -1.06 2.75 -9.69
N ALA A 88 -1.18 4.07 -9.58
CA ALA A 88 -0.88 5.01 -10.65
C ALA A 88 -0.20 6.25 -10.07
N ASN A 89 0.84 6.73 -10.74
CA ASN A 89 1.58 7.88 -10.26
C ASN A 89 0.86 9.19 -10.62
N ASN A 90 0.81 10.10 -9.66
CA ASN A 90 0.11 11.37 -9.77
C ASN A 90 0.85 12.43 -10.62
N GLU A 91 2.13 12.25 -10.90
CA GLU A 91 2.96 13.22 -11.64
C GLU A 91 3.12 12.82 -13.10
N VAL A 92 3.47 11.56 -13.37
CA VAL A 92 3.77 11.07 -14.72
C VAL A 92 2.67 10.18 -15.31
N GLY A 93 1.69 9.77 -14.51
CA GLY A 93 0.53 8.99 -14.98
C GLY A 93 0.80 7.51 -15.24
N THR A 94 1.99 7.02 -14.92
CA THR A 94 2.33 5.60 -15.11
C THR A 94 1.49 4.70 -14.22
N ILE A 95 0.91 3.65 -14.79
CA ILE A 95 0.16 2.60 -14.09
C ILE A 95 1.11 1.43 -13.84
N GLN A 96 1.19 0.97 -12.58
CA GLN A 96 2.02 -0.16 -12.19
C GLN A 96 1.34 -1.51 -12.53
N PRO A 97 2.11 -2.59 -12.74
CA PRO A 97 1.59 -3.93 -13.02
C PRO A 97 1.04 -4.58 -11.72
N ILE A 98 -0.03 -3.98 -11.16
CA ILE A 98 -0.60 -4.34 -9.87
C ILE A 98 -1.08 -5.79 -9.80
N PRO A 99 -1.75 -6.35 -10.84
CA PRO A 99 -2.18 -7.75 -10.79
C PRO A 99 -1.01 -8.73 -10.65
N GLU A 100 0.08 -8.48 -11.38
CA GLU A 100 1.28 -9.32 -11.40
C GLU A 100 2.04 -9.19 -10.07
N ILE A 101 2.19 -7.97 -9.54
CA ILE A 101 2.79 -7.72 -8.22
C ILE A 101 1.95 -8.39 -7.12
N GLY A 102 0.62 -8.26 -7.19
CA GLY A 102 -0.30 -8.90 -6.26
C GLY A 102 -0.18 -10.43 -6.28
N ALA A 103 0.00 -11.02 -7.47
CA ALA A 103 0.23 -12.46 -7.62
C ALA A 103 1.54 -12.89 -6.94
N VAL A 104 2.63 -12.15 -7.12
CA VAL A 104 3.92 -12.38 -6.45
C VAL A 104 3.77 -12.30 -4.93
N CYS A 105 3.12 -11.25 -4.41
CA CYS A 105 2.92 -11.08 -2.98
C CYS A 105 2.09 -12.22 -2.37
N LYS A 106 1.03 -12.65 -3.07
CA LYS A 106 0.20 -13.79 -2.65
C LYS A 106 1.00 -15.10 -2.62
N GLU A 107 1.78 -15.39 -3.65
CA GLU A 107 2.64 -16.58 -3.73
C GLU A 107 3.64 -16.62 -2.57
N LYS A 108 4.26 -15.47 -2.26
CA LYS A 108 5.25 -15.32 -1.19
C LYS A 108 4.63 -15.16 0.21
N GLY A 109 3.31 -15.05 0.33
CA GLY A 109 2.62 -14.88 1.61
C GLY A 109 2.91 -13.55 2.31
N VAL A 110 3.11 -12.49 1.54
CA VAL A 110 3.38 -11.12 2.01
C VAL A 110 2.16 -10.25 1.77
N LEU A 111 1.80 -9.39 2.73
CA LEU A 111 0.70 -8.44 2.56
C LEU A 111 1.01 -7.44 1.44
N PHE A 112 0.01 -7.17 0.61
CA PHE A 112 0.08 -6.20 -0.48
C PHE A 112 -0.89 -5.05 -0.26
N HIS A 113 -0.35 -3.83 -0.18
CA HIS A 113 -1.08 -2.58 -0.15
C HIS A 113 -0.82 -1.79 -1.43
N THR A 114 -1.83 -1.10 -1.93
CA THR A 114 -1.68 -0.14 -3.02
C THR A 114 -2.39 1.17 -2.72
N ASP A 115 -1.68 2.29 -2.87
CA ASP A 115 -2.29 3.62 -2.96
C ASP A 115 -2.94 3.75 -4.34
N ALA A 116 -4.28 3.66 -4.37
CA ALA A 116 -5.08 3.76 -5.59
C ALA A 116 -5.80 5.12 -5.71
N VAL A 117 -5.33 6.14 -4.99
CA VAL A 117 -5.95 7.47 -4.97
C VAL A 117 -6.06 8.06 -6.39
N GLN A 118 -5.07 7.83 -7.25
CA GLN A 118 -5.11 8.31 -8.64
C GLN A 118 -5.74 7.32 -9.62
N ALA A 119 -5.92 6.06 -9.24
CA ALA A 119 -6.44 5.01 -10.10
C ALA A 119 -7.96 4.84 -9.98
N ALA A 120 -8.49 5.09 -8.78
CA ALA A 120 -9.92 4.89 -8.50
C ALA A 120 -10.80 5.78 -9.38
N GLY A 121 -11.79 5.15 -10.03
CA GLY A 121 -12.68 5.83 -10.98
C GLY A 121 -12.10 6.02 -12.38
N HIS A 122 -10.82 5.72 -12.60
CA HIS A 122 -10.15 5.89 -13.91
C HIS A 122 -9.74 4.56 -14.54
N VAL A 123 -9.44 3.55 -13.74
CA VAL A 123 -9.09 2.21 -14.20
C VAL A 123 -9.95 1.16 -13.52
N HIS A 124 -10.08 -0.01 -14.16
CA HIS A 124 -10.78 -1.14 -13.55
C HIS A 124 -9.96 -1.72 -12.41
N ILE A 125 -10.51 -1.73 -11.19
CA ILE A 125 -9.89 -2.30 -10.00
C ILE A 125 -10.78 -3.41 -9.46
N ASN A 126 -10.23 -4.63 -9.35
CA ASN A 126 -10.85 -5.74 -8.66
C ASN A 126 -9.87 -6.29 -7.63
N VAL A 127 -10.08 -5.95 -6.37
CA VAL A 127 -9.16 -6.30 -5.27
C VAL A 127 -8.94 -7.80 -5.10
N LYS A 128 -9.94 -8.64 -5.46
CA LYS A 128 -9.82 -10.11 -5.36
C LYS A 128 -9.01 -10.68 -6.50
N GLU A 129 -9.30 -10.29 -7.75
CA GLU A 129 -8.59 -10.75 -8.95
C GLU A 129 -7.14 -10.28 -8.96
N GLN A 130 -6.90 -9.06 -8.48
CA GLN A 130 -5.58 -8.43 -8.42
C GLN A 130 -4.80 -8.76 -7.14
N ASN A 131 -5.36 -9.61 -6.26
CA ASN A 131 -4.73 -10.05 -5.01
C ASN A 131 -4.29 -8.91 -4.09
N ILE A 132 -5.07 -7.84 -4.03
CA ILE A 132 -4.83 -6.68 -3.18
C ILE A 132 -5.38 -6.97 -1.79
N ASP A 133 -4.55 -6.88 -0.76
CA ASP A 133 -4.97 -7.06 0.64
C ASP A 133 -5.47 -5.76 1.28
N MET A 134 -4.89 -4.61 0.89
CA MET A 134 -5.32 -3.28 1.32
C MET A 134 -5.23 -2.29 0.17
N LEU A 135 -6.17 -1.32 0.14
CA LEU A 135 -6.23 -0.32 -0.92
C LEU A 135 -6.74 1.00 -0.37
N SER A 136 -6.02 2.09 -0.67
CA SER A 136 -6.36 3.45 -0.23
C SER A 136 -7.01 4.27 -1.34
N LEU A 137 -8.05 5.02 -0.99
CA LEU A 137 -8.80 5.89 -1.89
C LEU A 137 -8.97 7.29 -1.29
N SER A 138 -9.18 8.29 -2.16
CA SER A 138 -9.57 9.65 -1.77
C SER A 138 -10.73 10.15 -2.62
N GLY A 139 -11.85 10.50 -2.00
CA GLY A 139 -13.11 10.81 -2.69
C GLY A 139 -12.99 11.93 -3.70
N HIS A 140 -12.24 13.00 -3.39
CA HIS A 140 -12.10 14.16 -4.29
C HIS A 140 -11.35 13.87 -5.60
N LYS A 141 -10.70 12.72 -5.74
CA LYS A 141 -10.01 12.32 -6.97
C LYS A 141 -10.94 11.69 -8.02
N PHE A 142 -12.14 11.30 -7.62
CA PHE A 142 -13.17 10.75 -8.51
C PHE A 142 -14.55 11.41 -8.26
N HIS A 143 -14.56 12.74 -8.24
CA HIS A 143 -15.76 13.59 -8.14
C HIS A 143 -16.52 13.51 -6.81
N GLY A 144 -15.94 12.88 -5.78
CA GLY A 144 -16.49 12.88 -4.43
C GLY A 144 -16.12 14.15 -3.64
N PRO A 145 -16.67 14.30 -2.42
CA PRO A 145 -16.35 15.44 -1.57
C PRO A 145 -14.90 15.38 -1.05
N LYS A 146 -14.35 16.56 -0.72
CA LYS A 146 -13.11 16.66 0.06
C LYS A 146 -13.37 16.20 1.50
N GLY A 147 -12.33 15.70 2.17
CA GLY A 147 -12.43 15.26 3.54
C GLY A 147 -13.03 13.85 3.71
N VAL A 148 -13.12 13.09 2.63
CA VAL A 148 -13.56 11.69 2.64
C VAL A 148 -12.55 10.82 1.90
N GLY A 149 -12.10 9.76 2.56
CA GLY A 149 -11.31 8.70 1.97
C GLY A 149 -11.84 7.33 2.39
N VAL A 150 -11.27 6.30 1.84
CA VAL A 150 -11.61 4.92 2.13
C VAL A 150 -10.35 4.09 2.20
N LEU A 151 -10.28 3.25 3.21
CA LEU A 151 -9.35 2.13 3.25
C LEU A 151 -10.15 0.83 3.08
N TYR A 152 -9.90 0.11 1.99
CA TYR A 152 -10.23 -1.29 1.89
C TYR A 152 -9.18 -2.12 2.62
N ALA A 153 -9.61 -3.05 3.43
CA ALA A 153 -8.73 -4.07 4.01
C ALA A 153 -9.45 -5.42 3.97
N LYS A 154 -8.79 -6.41 3.39
CA LYS A 154 -9.28 -7.79 3.35
C LYS A 154 -9.62 -8.26 4.77
N ARG A 155 -10.70 -9.01 4.93
CA ARG A 155 -11.24 -9.45 6.24
C ARG A 155 -10.19 -10.12 7.16
N THR A 156 -9.16 -10.73 6.59
CA THR A 156 -8.07 -11.38 7.33
C THR A 156 -7.00 -10.39 7.84
N VAL A 157 -7.02 -9.14 7.37
CA VAL A 157 -6.11 -8.09 7.80
C VAL A 157 -6.75 -7.31 8.94
N ARG A 158 -6.18 -7.43 10.15
CA ARG A 158 -6.64 -6.65 11.29
C ARG A 158 -6.01 -5.26 11.25
N LEU A 159 -6.86 -4.24 11.10
CA LEU A 159 -6.43 -2.85 11.17
C LEU A 159 -6.17 -2.44 12.62
N GLU A 160 -5.11 -1.67 12.83
CA GLU A 160 -4.85 -0.95 14.08
C GLU A 160 -5.58 0.40 14.05
N ASN A 161 -6.09 0.83 15.19
CA ASN A 161 -6.70 2.15 15.28
C ASN A 161 -5.62 3.23 15.28
N LEU A 162 -5.73 4.21 14.38
CA LEU A 162 -4.86 5.40 14.40
C LEU A 162 -5.25 6.37 15.51
N ILE A 163 -6.54 6.43 15.82
CA ILE A 163 -7.11 7.27 16.88
C ILE A 163 -7.75 6.34 17.90
N ALA A 164 -7.36 6.47 19.16
CA ALA A 164 -7.95 5.72 20.26
C ALA A 164 -9.22 6.43 20.75
N GLY A 165 -10.29 5.68 20.91
CA GLY A 165 -11.57 6.20 21.41
C GLY A 165 -12.76 5.33 20.99
N GLY A 166 -13.91 5.59 21.56
CA GLY A 166 -15.19 4.90 21.25
C GLY A 166 -15.52 3.73 22.14
#